data_29c38bcf37c511781b8b4d1fa5ae12d7
#
_entry.id   29c38bcf37c511781b8b4d1fa5ae12d7
#
_cell.length_a   1.000
_cell.length_b   1.000
_cell.length_c   1.000
_cell.angle_alpha   90.00
_cell.angle_beta   90.00
_cell.angle_gamma   90.00
#
_symmetry.space_group_name_H-M   'P 1'
#
loop_
_entity.id
_entity.type
_entity.pdbx_description
1 polymer ?
#
loop_
_entity_poly.entity_id
_entity_poly.type
_entity_poly.pdbx_seq_one_letter_code
_entity_poly.pdbx_strand_id
1 'polypeptide(L)'
;MRLAGIDRALAALAGLAGLLGVALSAAAAHIPGADSQKTAAQFLLFHAPAILALVGFGASGLARAGLARVAAGLLIAGLILFCGDLSVRAWLQHALFPMAAPTGGFALMAGWLVGILCALVPARRAA
;
A
#
# COMPACT_ATOMS: atom_id res chain seq x y z
N MET A 1 22.51 9.10 5.58
CA MET A 1 21.87 8.02 4.80
C MET A 1 21.15 8.64 3.60
N ARG A 2 21.45 8.20 2.40
CA ARG A 2 20.73 8.65 1.20
C ARG A 2 19.77 7.54 0.75
N LEU A 3 18.51 7.87 0.58
CA LEU A 3 17.54 6.93 0.00
C LEU A 3 17.90 6.68 -1.47
N ALA A 4 17.86 5.43 -1.89
CA ALA A 4 17.92 5.07 -3.30
C ALA A 4 16.72 5.66 -4.06
N GLY A 5 16.83 5.86 -5.37
CA GLY A 5 15.74 6.43 -6.18
C GLY A 5 14.44 5.64 -6.05
N ILE A 6 14.51 4.32 -6.02
CA ILE A 6 13.35 3.43 -5.83
C ILE A 6 12.69 3.64 -4.45
N ASP A 7 13.49 3.80 -3.39
CA ASP A 7 12.97 4.00 -2.04
C ASP A 7 12.25 5.36 -1.93
N ARG A 8 12.77 6.38 -2.60
CA ARG A 8 12.12 7.70 -2.70
C ARG A 8 10.78 7.62 -3.43
N ALA A 9 10.72 6.87 -4.53
CA ALA A 9 9.49 6.67 -5.28
C ALA A 9 8.44 5.92 -4.44
N LEU A 10 8.83 4.84 -3.77
CA LEU A 10 7.94 4.08 -2.89
C LEU A 10 7.43 4.94 -1.73
N ALA A 11 8.29 5.75 -1.12
CA ALA A 11 7.90 6.68 -0.05
C ALA A 11 6.95 7.78 -0.55
N ALA A 12 7.18 8.31 -1.76
CA ALA A 12 6.28 9.30 -2.36
C ALA A 12 4.89 8.69 -2.66
N LEU A 13 4.84 7.46 -3.16
CA LEU A 13 3.58 6.73 -3.38
C LEU A 13 2.85 6.44 -2.07
N ALA A 14 3.57 6.14 -0.99
CA ALA A 14 2.99 6.02 0.34
C ALA A 14 2.37 7.35 0.82
N GLY A 15 3.07 8.46 0.61
CA GLY A 15 2.55 9.79 0.91
C GLY A 15 1.28 10.09 0.10
N LEU A 16 1.27 9.74 -1.19
CA LEU A 16 0.10 9.87 -2.05
C LEU A 16 -1.08 9.01 -1.55
N ALA A 17 -0.82 7.77 -1.14
CA ALA A 17 -1.84 6.91 -0.56
C ALA A 17 -2.45 7.52 0.71
N GLY A 18 -1.63 8.09 1.58
CA GLY A 18 -2.10 8.81 2.77
C GLY A 18 -2.96 10.02 2.42
N LEU A 19 -2.52 10.84 1.47
CA LEU A 19 -3.26 12.01 0.98
C LEU A 19 -4.64 11.60 0.41
N LEU A 20 -4.65 10.60 -0.47
CA LEU A 20 -5.88 10.09 -1.07
C LEU A 20 -6.80 9.45 -0.02
N GLY A 21 -6.24 8.76 0.96
CA GLY A 21 -6.98 8.18 2.08
C GLY A 21 -7.70 9.23 2.91
N VAL A 22 -7.03 10.33 3.25
CA VAL A 22 -7.66 11.45 3.97
C VAL A 22 -8.74 12.12 3.12
N ALA A 23 -8.44 12.42 1.85
CA ALA A 23 -9.39 13.06 0.94
C ALA A 23 -10.65 12.19 0.74
N LEU A 24 -10.46 10.89 0.51
CA LEU A 24 -11.57 9.95 0.32
C LEU A 24 -12.38 9.75 1.60
N SER A 25 -11.73 9.71 2.75
CA SER A 25 -12.41 9.64 4.05
C SER A 25 -13.29 10.87 4.29
N ALA A 26 -12.78 12.06 3.99
CA ALA A 26 -13.53 13.30 4.10
C ALA A 26 -14.74 13.32 3.14
N ALA A 27 -14.53 12.93 1.88
CA ALA A 27 -15.62 12.85 0.90
C ALA A 27 -16.70 11.84 1.32
N ALA A 28 -16.30 10.66 1.76
CA ALA A 28 -17.23 9.59 2.18
C ALA A 28 -18.06 9.95 3.41
N ALA A 29 -17.59 10.86 4.26
CA ALA A 29 -18.33 11.32 5.44
C ALA A 29 -19.63 12.06 5.09
N HIS A 30 -19.73 12.63 3.89
CA HIS A 30 -20.88 13.42 3.43
C HIS A 30 -21.77 12.65 2.43
N ILE A 31 -21.45 11.40 2.12
CA ILE A 31 -22.21 10.60 1.15
C ILE A 31 -22.93 9.47 1.88
N PRO A 32 -24.27 9.46 1.91
CA PRO A 32 -25.04 8.32 2.45
C PRO A 32 -24.71 7.04 1.67
N GLY A 33 -24.51 5.93 2.39
CA GLY A 33 -24.23 4.63 1.76
C GLY A 33 -22.82 4.49 1.16
N ALA A 34 -21.87 5.34 1.57
CA ALA A 34 -20.49 5.37 1.05
C ALA A 34 -19.57 4.29 1.67
N ASP A 35 -20.07 3.07 1.89
CA ASP A 35 -19.29 2.03 2.60
C ASP A 35 -18.05 1.58 1.82
N SER A 36 -18.15 1.47 0.50
CA SER A 36 -17.02 1.13 -0.36
C SER A 36 -15.91 2.19 -0.31
N GLN A 37 -16.29 3.48 -0.34
CA GLN A 37 -15.35 4.60 -0.23
C GLN A 37 -14.69 4.64 1.15
N LYS A 38 -15.46 4.40 2.23
CA LYS A 38 -14.91 4.32 3.59
C LYS A 38 -13.91 3.18 3.72
N THR A 39 -14.22 2.01 3.17
CA THR A 39 -13.31 0.87 3.14
C THR A 39 -12.03 1.21 2.36
N ALA A 40 -12.15 1.78 1.17
CA ALA A 40 -10.98 2.19 0.38
C ALA A 40 -10.12 3.22 1.12
N ALA A 41 -10.74 4.22 1.76
CA ALA A 41 -10.04 5.22 2.57
C ALA A 41 -9.26 4.60 3.73
N GLN A 42 -9.87 3.67 4.46
CA GLN A 42 -9.23 2.95 5.57
C GLN A 42 -8.02 2.15 5.09
N PHE A 43 -8.15 1.41 4.00
CA PHE A 43 -7.04 0.63 3.43
C PHE A 43 -5.87 1.54 3.02
N LEU A 44 -6.16 2.66 2.36
CA LEU A 44 -5.13 3.65 2.02
C LEU A 44 -4.42 4.19 3.27
N LEU A 45 -5.18 4.57 4.29
CA LEU A 45 -4.63 5.14 5.53
C LEU A 45 -3.83 4.14 6.35
N PHE A 46 -4.25 2.86 6.41
CA PHE A 46 -3.50 1.83 7.14
C PHE A 46 -2.21 1.43 6.42
N HIS A 47 -2.22 1.38 5.10
CA HIS A 47 -1.07 0.92 4.34
C HIS A 47 -0.03 2.00 4.06
N ALA A 48 -0.41 3.27 4.05
CA ALA A 48 0.54 4.37 3.84
C ALA A 48 1.70 4.34 4.87
N PRO A 49 1.45 4.33 6.19
CA PRO A 49 2.53 4.23 7.17
C PRO A 49 3.26 2.87 7.13
N ALA A 50 2.57 1.78 6.78
CA ALA A 50 3.20 0.47 6.64
C ALA A 50 4.23 0.47 5.49
N ILE A 51 3.92 1.07 4.35
CA ILE A 51 4.85 1.20 3.22
C ILE A 51 6.04 2.07 3.62
N LEU A 52 5.82 3.20 4.29
CA LEU A 52 6.90 4.06 4.80
C LEU A 52 7.81 3.31 5.77
N ALA A 53 7.24 2.52 6.67
CA ALA A 53 8.00 1.69 7.60
C ALA A 53 8.86 0.66 6.87
N LEU A 54 8.32 -0.06 5.89
CA LEU A 54 9.08 -1.03 5.08
C LEU A 54 10.24 -0.37 4.33
N VAL A 55 9.99 0.78 3.71
CA VAL A 55 11.04 1.57 3.04
C VAL A 55 12.12 1.98 4.04
N GLY A 56 11.72 2.47 5.21
CA GLY A 56 12.64 2.86 6.28
C GLY A 56 13.48 1.70 6.80
N PHE A 57 12.87 0.54 7.04
CA PHE A 57 13.58 -0.68 7.47
C PHE A 57 14.61 -1.14 6.43
N GLY A 58 14.25 -1.14 5.16
CA GLY A 58 15.19 -1.49 4.08
C GLY A 58 16.34 -0.50 3.93
N ALA A 59 16.03 0.80 3.99
CA ALA A 59 17.01 1.87 3.83
C ALA A 59 17.97 2.00 5.02
N SER A 60 17.51 1.69 6.23
CA SER A 60 18.34 1.73 7.45
C SER A 60 19.26 0.52 7.61
N GLY A 61 19.11 -0.51 6.77
CA GLY A 61 19.88 -1.76 6.87
C GLY A 61 19.40 -2.70 7.98
N LEU A 62 18.26 -2.41 8.63
CA LEU A 62 17.65 -3.30 9.62
C LEU A 62 17.01 -4.52 8.97
N ALA A 63 16.58 -4.39 7.73
CA ALA A 63 16.05 -5.48 6.93
C ALA A 63 16.75 -5.55 5.56
N ARG A 64 16.57 -6.67 4.84
CA ARG A 64 17.04 -6.77 3.45
C ARG A 64 16.27 -5.79 2.57
N ALA A 65 16.96 -4.82 2.00
CA ALA A 65 16.34 -3.78 1.16
C ALA A 65 15.50 -4.35 0.01
N GLY A 66 15.95 -5.46 -0.61
CA GLY A 66 15.20 -6.13 -1.68
C GLY A 66 13.85 -6.66 -1.21
N LEU A 67 13.79 -7.34 -0.06
CA LEU A 67 12.54 -7.85 0.50
C LEU A 67 11.61 -6.69 0.89
N ALA A 68 12.14 -5.66 1.53
CA ALA A 68 11.38 -4.49 1.92
C ALA A 68 10.75 -3.79 0.71
N ARG A 69 11.49 -3.65 -0.39
CA ARG A 69 10.99 -3.08 -1.65
C ARG A 69 9.91 -3.95 -2.30
N VAL A 70 10.07 -5.27 -2.30
CA VAL A 70 9.05 -6.21 -2.81
C VAL A 70 7.79 -6.10 -1.98
N ALA A 71 7.89 -6.11 -0.65
CA ALA A 71 6.74 -5.95 0.24
C ALA A 71 6.02 -4.62 -0.02
N ALA A 72 6.75 -3.50 -0.04
CA ALA A 72 6.19 -2.18 -0.32
C ALA A 72 5.53 -2.10 -1.70
N GLY A 73 6.16 -2.66 -2.73
CA GLY A 73 5.63 -2.72 -4.09
C GLY A 73 4.33 -3.52 -4.18
N LEU A 74 4.26 -4.67 -3.52
CA LEU A 74 3.04 -5.49 -3.44
C LEU A 74 1.90 -4.75 -2.72
N LEU A 75 2.20 -4.05 -1.63
CA LEU A 75 1.20 -3.23 -0.95
C LEU A 75 0.69 -2.10 -1.85
N ILE A 76 1.57 -1.42 -2.56
CA ILE A 76 1.17 -0.35 -3.49
C ILE A 76 0.32 -0.91 -4.63
N ALA A 77 0.75 -1.98 -5.29
CA ALA A 77 -0.02 -2.62 -6.36
C ALA A 77 -1.38 -3.10 -5.86
N GLY A 78 -1.42 -3.70 -4.68
CA GLY A 78 -2.65 -4.13 -4.02
C GLY A 78 -3.61 -2.97 -3.72
N LEU A 79 -3.09 -1.85 -3.24
CA LEU A 79 -3.90 -0.65 -3.00
C LEU A 79 -4.47 -0.07 -4.30
N ILE A 80 -3.68 -0.02 -5.36
CA ILE A 80 -4.15 0.47 -6.67
C ILE A 80 -5.32 -0.38 -7.16
N LEU A 81 -5.19 -1.70 -7.12
CA LEU A 81 -6.23 -2.61 -7.60
C LEU A 81 -7.45 -2.62 -6.67
N PHE A 82 -7.24 -2.76 -5.38
CA PHE A 82 -8.32 -2.89 -4.41
C PHE A 82 -9.08 -1.57 -4.22
N CYS A 83 -8.38 -0.51 -3.83
CA CYS A 83 -9.01 0.80 -3.62
C CYS A 83 -9.46 1.44 -4.93
N GLY A 84 -8.75 1.20 -6.03
CA GLY A 84 -9.14 1.63 -7.36
C GLY A 84 -10.46 0.99 -7.80
N ASP A 85 -10.61 -0.32 -7.65
CA ASP A 85 -11.85 -1.02 -8.00
C ASP A 85 -13.02 -0.57 -7.12
N LEU A 86 -12.83 -0.46 -5.81
CA LEU A 86 -13.86 0.04 -4.90
C LEU A 86 -14.31 1.46 -5.26
N SER A 87 -13.38 2.33 -5.63
CA SER A 87 -13.69 3.70 -6.03
C SER A 87 -14.43 3.75 -7.37
N VAL A 88 -13.98 2.98 -8.35
CA VAL A 88 -14.67 2.89 -9.66
C VAL A 88 -16.08 2.34 -9.50
N ARG A 89 -16.28 1.30 -8.71
CA ARG A 89 -17.63 0.77 -8.42
C ARG A 89 -18.53 1.79 -7.74
N ALA A 90 -17.97 2.56 -6.82
CA ALA A 90 -18.72 3.55 -6.07
C ALA A 90 -19.23 4.70 -6.94
N TRP A 91 -18.42 5.18 -7.88
CA TRP A 91 -18.75 6.35 -8.70
C TRP A 91 -19.27 6.02 -10.09
N LEU A 92 -18.75 4.96 -10.70
CA LEU A 92 -19.08 4.58 -12.09
C LEU A 92 -19.99 3.36 -12.18
N GLN A 93 -20.32 2.72 -11.04
CA GLN A 93 -21.23 1.59 -10.94
C GLN A 93 -20.79 0.35 -11.74
N HIS A 94 -19.51 0.21 -12.05
CA HIS A 94 -18.93 -0.97 -12.67
C HIS A 94 -17.57 -1.31 -12.06
N ALA A 95 -17.10 -2.54 -12.23
CA ALA A 95 -15.77 -2.94 -11.82
C ALA A 95 -14.69 -2.25 -12.67
N LEU A 96 -13.50 -2.04 -12.09
CA LEU A 96 -12.32 -1.61 -12.84
C LEU A 96 -12.01 -2.61 -13.96
N PHE A 97 -11.96 -3.89 -13.60
CA PHE A 97 -11.97 -5.06 -14.49
C PHE A 97 -12.38 -6.29 -13.66
N PRO A 98 -12.75 -7.42 -14.29
CA PRO A 98 -13.12 -8.62 -13.54
C PRO A 98 -12.03 -9.06 -12.57
N MET A 99 -12.39 -9.31 -11.30
CA MET A 99 -11.48 -9.76 -10.23
C MET A 99 -10.42 -8.73 -9.77
N ALA A 100 -10.57 -7.43 -10.10
CA ALA A 100 -9.61 -6.40 -9.69
C ALA A 100 -9.48 -6.30 -8.16
N ALA A 101 -10.57 -6.17 -7.43
CA ALA A 101 -10.53 -6.07 -5.96
C ALA A 101 -10.00 -7.36 -5.29
N PRO A 102 -10.46 -8.57 -5.64
CA PRO A 102 -9.87 -9.81 -5.11
C PRO A 102 -8.37 -9.93 -5.39
N THR A 103 -7.92 -9.65 -6.61
CA THR A 103 -6.50 -9.65 -6.96
C THR A 103 -5.71 -8.65 -6.13
N GLY A 104 -6.25 -7.44 -5.95
CA GLY A 104 -5.66 -6.42 -5.08
C GLY A 104 -5.57 -6.88 -3.64
N GLY A 105 -6.61 -7.51 -3.10
CA GLY A 105 -6.62 -8.09 -1.76
C GLY A 105 -5.55 -9.17 -1.57
N PHE A 106 -5.39 -10.08 -2.54
CA PHE A 106 -4.30 -11.07 -2.51
C PHE A 106 -2.92 -10.44 -2.58
N ALA A 107 -2.74 -9.39 -3.39
CA ALA A 107 -1.48 -8.65 -3.44
C ALA A 107 -1.14 -7.99 -2.10
N LEU A 108 -2.13 -7.42 -1.41
CA LEU A 108 -1.96 -6.87 -0.07
C LEU A 108 -1.54 -7.95 0.94
N MET A 109 -2.21 -9.11 0.94
CA MET A 109 -1.83 -10.23 1.80
C MET A 109 -0.41 -10.72 1.50
N ALA A 110 -0.03 -10.84 0.24
CA ALA A 110 1.32 -11.21 -0.16
C ALA A 110 2.35 -10.16 0.30
N GLY A 111 2.03 -8.88 0.21
CA GLY A 111 2.87 -7.79 0.73
C GLY A 111 3.12 -7.90 2.23
N TRP A 112 2.10 -8.18 3.02
CA TRP A 112 2.24 -8.42 4.45
C TRP A 112 3.04 -9.69 4.76
N LEU A 113 2.83 -10.76 3.99
CA LEU A 113 3.62 -12.00 4.13
C LEU A 113 5.10 -11.75 3.89
N VAL A 114 5.45 -11.02 2.81
CA VAL A 114 6.85 -10.63 2.57
C VAL A 114 7.35 -9.69 3.66
N GLY A 115 6.50 -8.83 4.23
CA GLY A 115 6.81 -8.01 5.41
C GLY A 115 7.20 -8.85 6.63
N ILE A 116 6.50 -9.95 6.89
CA ILE A 116 6.88 -10.92 7.93
C ILE A 116 8.27 -11.50 7.63
N LEU A 117 8.54 -11.89 6.39
CA LEU A 117 9.87 -12.39 6.00
C LEU A 117 10.96 -11.34 6.19
N CYS A 118 10.66 -10.06 5.96
CA CYS A 118 11.59 -8.96 6.25
C CYS A 118 12.02 -8.92 7.72
N ALA A 119 11.11 -9.20 8.64
CA ALA A 119 11.39 -9.23 10.06
C ALA A 119 12.18 -10.48 10.49
N LEU A 120 11.90 -11.64 9.88
CA LEU A 120 12.50 -12.92 10.24
C LEU A 120 13.85 -13.18 9.58
N VAL A 121 14.09 -12.62 8.40
CA VAL A 121 15.33 -12.83 7.64
C VAL A 121 16.31 -11.70 7.93
N PRO A 122 17.42 -11.96 8.61
CA PRO A 122 18.36 -10.90 8.96
C PRO A 122 18.95 -10.21 7.72
N ALA A 123 19.25 -8.93 7.86
CA ALA A 123 19.97 -8.19 6.84
C ALA A 123 21.32 -8.87 6.57
N ARG A 124 21.78 -8.87 5.31
CA ARG A 124 23.12 -9.36 4.98
C ARG A 124 24.11 -8.41 5.65
N ARG A 125 24.96 -8.94 6.54
CA ARG A 125 26.10 -8.18 7.04
C ARG A 125 27.02 -7.88 5.85
N ALA A 126 27.41 -6.62 5.69
CA ALA A 126 28.50 -6.29 4.79
C ALA A 126 29.74 -7.01 5.30
N ALA A 127 30.37 -7.78 4.42
CA ALA A 127 31.64 -8.45 4.71
C ALA A 127 32.76 -7.41 4.81
#